data_21876507e3d04f832c5f7425b9b15878
#
_entry.id   21876507e3d04f832c5f7425b9b15878
#
_cell.length_a   1.000
_cell.length_b   1.000
_cell.length_c   1.000
_cell.angle_alpha   90.00
_cell.angle_beta   90.00
_cell.angle_gamma   90.00
#
_symmetry.space_group_name_H-M   'P 1'
#
loop_
_entity.id
_entity.type
_entity.pdbx_description
1 polymer ?
#
loop_
_entity_poly.entity_id
_entity_poly.type
_entity_poly.pdbx_seq_one_letter_code
_entity_poly.pdbx_strand_id
1 'polypeptide(L)'
;MKVGILTYHDTNNFGAQLQAASVQRFLASEGFDAELIDFRPYRHEIRRNMTLLRAIRRLDFKGLKRELASNKRFRNSIFGMAKVSNRSAFFSSQIPALSQSYDALVCGSDELWNFGNYRGYMAPYILDFAGRPGVLKISYAASVGSYKPSPDMRARMKKALTDFSTILVRDPTTLAFVGELGLEAKRVVDPTFLADLDPIKPPISDYVMLSGAMKAQQVAQALEAARSLGLRAVTVGVRYPGHPDLYVPATPREWIGYVKHARYHITSLFHGAALSLKYETRFCVFRTLGKEQKILSLLEWMGEPSRSVSPEAGADEIDRVVASDLSADLRLTRDSRVAESRKLFLSALTGNG
;
A
#
# COMPACT_ATOMS: atom_id res chain seq x y z
N MET A 1 -6.80 -9.98 -23.48
CA MET A 1 -6.77 -10.79 -22.24
C MET A 1 -7.49 -10.05 -21.16
N LYS A 2 -8.43 -10.70 -20.46
CA LYS A 2 -9.16 -10.13 -19.33
C LYS A 2 -8.49 -10.53 -18.02
N VAL A 3 -8.13 -9.53 -17.18
CA VAL A 3 -7.36 -9.72 -15.94
C VAL A 3 -8.19 -9.30 -14.73
N GLY A 4 -8.40 -10.22 -13.80
CA GLY A 4 -9.06 -9.95 -12.52
C GLY A 4 -8.05 -9.75 -11.40
N ILE A 5 -8.13 -8.64 -10.67
CA ILE A 5 -7.19 -8.28 -9.61
C ILE A 5 -7.88 -8.43 -8.25
N LEU A 6 -7.31 -9.23 -7.36
CA LEU A 6 -7.75 -9.44 -5.98
C LEU A 6 -6.76 -8.80 -5.01
N THR A 7 -7.15 -7.68 -4.41
CA THR A 7 -6.34 -6.94 -3.43
C THR A 7 -7.22 -6.15 -2.46
N TYR A 8 -6.59 -5.53 -1.44
CA TYR A 8 -7.28 -4.60 -0.53
C TYR A 8 -7.57 -3.28 -1.24
N HIS A 9 -8.80 -3.08 -1.71
CA HIS A 9 -9.23 -1.85 -2.38
C HIS A 9 -10.36 -1.12 -1.65
N ASP A 10 -11.30 -1.81 -0.99
CA ASP A 10 -12.40 -1.21 -0.21
C ASP A 10 -11.93 -0.96 1.25
N THR A 11 -11.11 0.04 1.45
CA THR A 11 -10.51 0.37 2.75
C THR A 11 -10.21 1.87 2.87
N ASN A 12 -10.26 2.40 4.10
CA ASN A 12 -9.86 3.78 4.41
C ASN A 12 -8.34 3.91 4.59
N ASN A 13 -7.58 3.25 3.74
CA ASN A 13 -6.12 3.29 3.74
C ASN A 13 -5.62 3.79 2.39
N PHE A 14 -4.93 4.93 2.40
CA PHE A 14 -4.38 5.56 1.20
C PHE A 14 -3.51 4.59 0.40
N GLY A 15 -2.52 3.98 1.05
CA GLY A 15 -1.58 3.08 0.39
C GLY A 15 -2.28 1.88 -0.24
N ALA A 16 -3.23 1.26 0.47
CA ALA A 16 -3.96 0.12 -0.05
C ALA A 16 -4.80 0.46 -1.28
N GLN A 17 -5.45 1.63 -1.32
CA GLN A 17 -6.18 2.07 -2.51
C GLN A 17 -5.25 2.45 -3.66
N LEU A 18 -4.15 3.13 -3.34
CA LEU A 18 -3.18 3.56 -4.35
C LEU A 18 -2.49 2.37 -5.03
N GLN A 19 -2.04 1.37 -4.26
CA GLN A 19 -1.45 0.17 -4.84
C GLN A 19 -2.46 -0.60 -5.73
N ALA A 20 -3.72 -0.72 -5.29
CA ALA A 20 -4.76 -1.38 -6.06
C ALA A 20 -5.04 -0.67 -7.40
N ALA A 21 -5.22 0.65 -7.35
CA ALA A 21 -5.42 1.46 -8.55
C ALA A 21 -4.19 1.44 -9.48
N SER A 22 -2.98 1.42 -8.93
CA SER A 22 -1.75 1.37 -9.72
C SER A 22 -1.60 0.08 -10.51
N VAL A 23 -1.91 -1.08 -9.93
CA VAL A 23 -1.89 -2.36 -10.66
C VAL A 23 -2.88 -2.32 -11.82
N GLN A 24 -4.12 -1.92 -11.52
CA GLN A 24 -5.18 -1.87 -12.53
C GLN A 24 -4.86 -0.90 -13.67
N ARG A 25 -4.41 0.34 -13.36
CA ARG A 25 -4.04 1.34 -14.36
C ARG A 25 -2.84 0.93 -15.20
N PHE A 26 -1.83 0.34 -14.57
CA PHE A 26 -0.67 -0.18 -15.30
C PHE A 26 -1.10 -1.22 -16.32
N LEU A 27 -1.85 -2.24 -15.92
CA LEU A 27 -2.31 -3.27 -16.84
C LEU A 27 -3.20 -2.72 -17.95
N ALA A 28 -4.08 -1.76 -17.63
CA ALA A 28 -4.92 -1.10 -18.63
C ALA A 28 -4.08 -0.29 -19.63
N SER A 29 -3.01 0.39 -19.20
CA SER A 29 -2.10 1.12 -20.09
C SER A 29 -1.28 0.21 -21.02
N GLU A 30 -1.09 -1.06 -20.61
CA GLU A 30 -0.43 -2.10 -21.44
C GLU A 30 -1.43 -2.88 -22.31
N GLY A 31 -2.69 -2.42 -22.41
CA GLY A 31 -3.70 -2.99 -23.32
C GLY A 31 -4.49 -4.18 -22.77
N PHE A 32 -4.38 -4.50 -21.47
CA PHE A 32 -5.19 -5.54 -20.84
C PHE A 32 -6.56 -5.01 -20.40
N ASP A 33 -7.62 -5.82 -20.55
CA ASP A 33 -8.92 -5.55 -19.93
C ASP A 33 -8.85 -5.91 -18.44
N ALA A 34 -8.23 -5.04 -17.65
CA ALA A 34 -7.98 -5.26 -16.23
C ALA A 34 -9.03 -4.55 -15.35
N GLU A 35 -9.51 -5.26 -14.33
CA GLU A 35 -10.41 -4.70 -13.32
C GLU A 35 -10.13 -5.28 -11.93
N LEU A 36 -10.39 -4.47 -10.89
CA LEU A 36 -10.40 -4.93 -9.51
C LEU A 36 -11.66 -5.78 -9.29
N ILE A 37 -11.50 -7.04 -8.85
CA ILE A 37 -12.64 -7.85 -8.43
C ILE A 37 -13.16 -7.27 -7.11
N ASP A 38 -14.42 -6.85 -7.08
CA ASP A 38 -15.03 -6.18 -5.93
C ASP A 38 -15.31 -7.19 -4.79
N PHE A 39 -14.23 -7.63 -4.16
CA PHE A 39 -14.29 -8.51 -3.00
C PHE A 39 -14.20 -7.70 -1.70
N ARG A 40 -15.30 -7.69 -0.95
CA ARG A 40 -15.46 -7.00 0.34
C ARG A 40 -15.72 -8.02 1.43
N PRO A 41 -14.69 -8.60 2.07
CA PRO A 41 -14.90 -9.63 3.06
C PRO A 41 -15.87 -9.20 4.15
N TYR A 42 -16.91 -9.99 4.44
CA TYR A 42 -17.96 -9.66 5.41
C TYR A 42 -17.40 -9.30 6.80
N ARG A 43 -16.29 -9.93 7.20
CA ARG A 43 -15.58 -9.61 8.46
C ARG A 43 -15.07 -8.16 8.49
N HIS A 44 -14.66 -7.63 7.35
CA HIS A 44 -14.23 -6.24 7.23
C HIS A 44 -15.43 -5.31 7.33
N GLU A 45 -16.53 -5.66 6.68
CA GLU A 45 -17.79 -4.92 6.74
C GLU A 45 -18.33 -4.86 8.19
N ILE A 46 -18.35 -6.00 8.89
CA ILE A 46 -18.74 -6.04 10.31
C ILE A 46 -17.86 -5.10 11.13
N ARG A 47 -16.54 -5.15 10.97
CA ARG A 47 -15.64 -4.29 11.75
C ARG A 47 -15.87 -2.82 11.46
N ARG A 48 -16.09 -2.44 10.21
CA ARG A 48 -16.42 -1.08 9.80
C ARG A 48 -17.72 -0.61 10.46
N ASN A 49 -18.75 -1.44 10.42
CA ASN A 49 -20.05 -1.15 11.04
C ASN A 49 -19.95 -1.10 12.57
N MET A 50 -19.12 -1.94 13.19
CA MET A 50 -18.88 -1.87 14.66
C MET A 50 -18.23 -0.53 15.08
N THR A 51 -17.39 0.06 14.23
CA THR A 51 -16.82 1.40 14.51
C THR A 51 -17.92 2.46 14.53
N LEU A 52 -18.84 2.40 13.56
CA LEU A 52 -20.02 3.28 13.53
C LEU A 52 -20.93 3.07 14.74
N LEU A 53 -21.21 1.82 15.11
CA LEU A 53 -22.02 1.47 16.29
C LEU A 53 -21.40 1.96 17.60
N ARG A 54 -20.06 1.90 17.74
CA ARG A 54 -19.36 2.45 18.91
C ARG A 54 -19.51 3.97 19.01
N ALA A 55 -19.45 4.69 17.88
CA ALA A 55 -19.67 6.13 17.84
C ALA A 55 -21.11 6.47 18.28
N ILE A 56 -22.11 5.73 17.81
CA ILE A 56 -23.51 5.87 18.19
C ILE A 56 -23.69 5.63 19.69
N ARG A 57 -23.15 4.52 20.24
CA ARG A 57 -23.25 4.18 21.66
C ARG A 57 -22.61 5.23 22.59
N ARG A 58 -21.56 5.91 22.09
CA ARG A 58 -20.87 6.99 22.82
C ARG A 58 -21.53 8.36 22.62
N LEU A 59 -22.63 8.43 21.88
CA LEU A 59 -23.29 9.69 21.48
C LEU A 59 -22.33 10.68 20.77
N ASP A 60 -21.26 10.14 20.14
CA ASP A 60 -20.30 10.93 19.37
C ASP A 60 -20.82 11.16 17.93
N PHE A 61 -21.82 11.99 17.79
CA PHE A 61 -22.41 12.33 16.50
C PHE A 61 -21.41 13.03 15.55
N LYS A 62 -20.45 13.80 16.10
CA LYS A 62 -19.40 14.42 15.29
C LYS A 62 -18.43 13.36 14.76
N GLY A 63 -18.04 12.40 15.58
CA GLY A 63 -17.23 11.25 15.17
C GLY A 63 -17.94 10.38 14.14
N LEU A 64 -19.22 10.08 14.34
CA LEU A 64 -20.05 9.32 13.40
C LEU A 64 -20.12 10.01 12.03
N LYS A 65 -20.44 11.32 11.99
CA LYS A 65 -20.48 12.08 10.74
C LYS A 65 -19.14 12.08 10.00
N ARG A 66 -18.03 12.20 10.74
CA ARG A 66 -16.67 12.15 10.18
C ARG A 66 -16.36 10.80 9.59
N GLU A 67 -16.68 9.71 10.29
CA GLU A 67 -16.43 8.34 9.84
C GLU A 67 -17.23 8.02 8.56
N LEU A 68 -18.51 8.38 8.53
CA LEU A 68 -19.36 8.23 7.35
C LEU A 68 -18.81 9.02 6.15
N ALA A 69 -18.39 10.27 6.37
CA ALA A 69 -17.81 11.10 5.33
C ALA A 69 -16.48 10.52 4.82
N SER A 70 -15.64 9.98 5.72
CA SER A 70 -14.40 9.30 5.37
C SER A 70 -14.67 8.06 4.52
N ASN A 71 -15.56 7.18 4.97
CA ASN A 71 -15.92 5.96 4.24
C ASN A 71 -16.44 6.27 2.84
N LYS A 72 -17.33 7.26 2.71
CA LYS A 72 -17.85 7.72 1.40
C LYS A 72 -16.72 8.27 0.51
N ARG A 73 -15.81 9.08 1.08
CA ARG A 73 -14.68 9.67 0.35
C ARG A 73 -13.76 8.60 -0.23
N PHE A 74 -13.33 7.65 0.60
CA PHE A 74 -12.44 6.57 0.16
C PHE A 74 -13.12 5.67 -0.87
N ARG A 75 -14.39 5.32 -0.66
CA ARG A 75 -15.15 4.50 -1.60
C ARG A 75 -15.31 5.18 -2.97
N ASN A 76 -15.71 6.45 -2.99
CA ASN A 76 -15.81 7.19 -4.25
C ASN A 76 -14.45 7.34 -4.94
N SER A 77 -13.38 7.46 -4.15
CA SER A 77 -12.02 7.62 -4.67
C SER A 77 -11.55 6.41 -5.45
N ILE A 78 -11.75 5.18 -4.95
CA ILE A 78 -11.29 3.98 -5.67
C ILE A 78 -12.03 3.81 -7.00
N PHE A 79 -13.34 4.08 -7.05
CA PHE A 79 -14.11 4.04 -8.31
C PHE A 79 -13.72 5.14 -9.31
N GLY A 80 -13.17 6.26 -8.81
CA GLY A 80 -12.62 7.35 -9.65
C GLY A 80 -11.19 7.10 -10.13
N MET A 81 -10.47 6.15 -9.50
CA MET A 81 -9.08 5.85 -9.82
C MET A 81 -8.89 4.56 -10.63
N ALA A 82 -9.78 3.59 -10.49
CA ALA A 82 -9.62 2.27 -11.09
C ALA A 82 -10.96 1.69 -11.55
N LYS A 83 -10.91 0.84 -12.59
CA LYS A 83 -12.05 0.01 -12.98
C LYS A 83 -12.27 -1.09 -11.94
N VAL A 84 -13.47 -1.14 -11.39
CA VAL A 84 -13.91 -2.14 -10.41
C VAL A 84 -15.02 -2.98 -11.04
N SER A 85 -15.04 -4.29 -10.77
CA SER A 85 -16.06 -5.17 -11.34
C SER A 85 -17.48 -4.78 -10.91
N ASN A 86 -18.45 -4.95 -11.80
CA ASN A 86 -19.86 -4.61 -11.54
C ASN A 86 -20.52 -5.55 -10.50
N ARG A 87 -19.93 -6.71 -10.24
CA ARG A 87 -20.46 -7.70 -9.28
C ARG A 87 -19.56 -7.71 -8.05
N SER A 88 -20.19 -7.54 -6.87
CA SER A 88 -19.51 -7.60 -5.58
C SER A 88 -19.58 -9.01 -4.97
N ALA A 89 -18.57 -9.39 -4.21
CA ALA A 89 -18.54 -10.59 -3.37
C ALA A 89 -18.24 -10.22 -1.92
N PHE A 90 -18.92 -10.88 -0.99
CA PHE A 90 -18.74 -10.71 0.46
C PHE A 90 -18.18 -11.95 1.14
N PHE A 91 -18.33 -13.10 0.50
CA PHE A 91 -17.83 -14.39 0.98
C PHE A 91 -16.84 -14.98 -0.01
N SER A 92 -15.80 -15.64 0.51
CA SER A 92 -14.78 -16.29 -0.32
C SER A 92 -15.37 -17.34 -1.29
N SER A 93 -16.46 -17.97 -0.91
CA SER A 93 -17.18 -18.95 -1.74
C SER A 93 -17.81 -18.37 -3.02
N GLN A 94 -17.98 -17.05 -3.10
CA GLN A 94 -18.52 -16.38 -4.29
C GLN A 94 -17.45 -16.10 -5.37
N ILE A 95 -16.17 -16.08 -4.97
CA ILE A 95 -15.07 -15.72 -5.87
C ILE A 95 -14.85 -16.73 -7.01
N PRO A 96 -14.92 -18.06 -6.81
CA PRO A 96 -14.77 -19.01 -7.92
C PRO A 96 -15.72 -18.72 -9.08
N ALA A 97 -16.99 -18.42 -8.78
CA ALA A 97 -17.98 -18.12 -9.82
C ALA A 97 -17.70 -16.78 -10.52
N LEU A 98 -17.24 -15.76 -9.78
CA LEU A 98 -16.88 -14.46 -10.37
C LEU A 98 -15.61 -14.56 -11.22
N SER A 99 -14.69 -15.44 -10.85
CA SER A 99 -13.39 -15.58 -11.52
C SER A 99 -13.45 -16.28 -12.88
N GLN A 100 -14.55 -16.92 -13.24
CA GLN A 100 -14.70 -17.69 -14.49
C GLN A 100 -14.55 -16.84 -15.76
N SER A 101 -14.75 -15.52 -15.67
CA SER A 101 -14.69 -14.61 -16.82
C SER A 101 -13.28 -14.06 -17.10
N TYR A 102 -12.27 -14.41 -16.27
CA TYR A 102 -10.91 -13.90 -16.42
C TYR A 102 -9.96 -14.93 -17.04
N ASP A 103 -9.04 -14.45 -17.85
CA ASP A 103 -7.96 -15.23 -18.45
C ASP A 103 -6.77 -15.33 -17.49
N ALA A 104 -6.58 -14.30 -16.66
CA ALA A 104 -5.58 -14.27 -15.59
C ALA A 104 -6.16 -13.67 -14.31
N LEU A 105 -5.71 -14.19 -13.17
CA LEU A 105 -6.00 -13.68 -11.85
C LEU A 105 -4.69 -13.20 -11.21
N VAL A 106 -4.69 -11.95 -10.77
CA VAL A 106 -3.56 -11.34 -10.07
C VAL A 106 -3.94 -11.10 -8.62
N CYS A 107 -3.17 -11.62 -7.66
CA CYS A 107 -3.29 -11.22 -6.26
C CYS A 107 -2.10 -10.37 -5.84
N GLY A 108 -2.37 -9.42 -5.01
CA GLY A 108 -1.36 -8.47 -4.54
C GLY A 108 -1.77 -7.05 -4.96
N SER A 109 -1.11 -6.09 -4.49
CA SER A 109 0.01 -6.01 -3.55
C SER A 109 -0.46 -5.99 -2.09
N ASP A 110 0.42 -5.49 -1.22
CA ASP A 110 0.24 -5.33 0.22
C ASP A 110 0.44 -6.65 1.02
N GLU A 111 0.26 -6.59 2.33
CA GLU A 111 0.41 -7.75 3.22
C GLU A 111 -0.80 -8.70 3.10
N LEU A 112 -1.15 -9.10 1.87
CA LEU A 112 -2.27 -10.01 1.62
C LEU A 112 -2.05 -11.39 2.23
N TRP A 113 -0.80 -11.84 2.31
CA TRP A 113 -0.42 -13.14 2.85
C TRP A 113 -0.10 -13.12 4.35
N ASN A 114 -0.33 -11.97 5.02
CA ASN A 114 -0.28 -11.86 6.47
C ASN A 114 -1.59 -12.36 7.08
N PHE A 115 -1.72 -13.67 7.25
CA PHE A 115 -2.90 -14.30 7.84
C PHE A 115 -2.93 -14.29 9.37
N GLY A 116 -1.91 -13.73 10.03
CA GLY A 116 -1.88 -13.51 11.48
C GLY A 116 -2.72 -12.33 11.95
N ASN A 117 -3.25 -11.53 11.04
CA ASN A 117 -4.12 -10.40 11.39
C ASN A 117 -5.59 -10.83 11.61
N TYR A 118 -6.46 -9.90 12.01
CA TYR A 118 -7.88 -10.15 12.32
C TYR A 118 -8.70 -10.75 11.17
N ARG A 119 -8.22 -10.69 9.92
CA ARG A 119 -8.90 -11.27 8.76
C ARG A 119 -8.74 -12.78 8.71
N GLY A 120 -7.66 -13.30 9.28
CA GLY A 120 -7.30 -14.72 9.20
C GLY A 120 -6.97 -15.13 7.77
N TYR A 121 -7.04 -16.43 7.52
CA TYR A 121 -6.82 -16.97 6.18
C TYR A 121 -7.95 -16.59 5.22
N MET A 122 -7.55 -15.98 4.11
CA MET A 122 -8.45 -15.49 3.06
C MET A 122 -8.04 -16.13 1.73
N ALA A 123 -8.70 -17.23 1.36
CA ALA A 123 -8.44 -17.97 0.13
C ALA A 123 -8.38 -17.08 -1.14
N PRO A 124 -9.25 -16.06 -1.34
CA PRO A 124 -9.17 -15.18 -2.49
C PRO A 124 -7.85 -14.42 -2.61
N TYR A 125 -7.21 -14.04 -1.50
CA TYR A 125 -5.99 -13.24 -1.52
C TYR A 125 -4.71 -14.07 -1.74
N ILE A 126 -4.81 -15.39 -1.79
CA ILE A 126 -3.75 -16.30 -2.21
C ILE A 126 -4.21 -17.21 -3.36
N LEU A 127 -5.32 -16.86 -4.01
CA LEU A 127 -5.95 -17.58 -5.13
C LEU A 127 -6.15 -19.09 -4.85
N ASP A 128 -6.38 -19.46 -3.56
CA ASP A 128 -6.64 -20.83 -3.10
C ASP A 128 -8.10 -21.22 -3.39
N PHE A 129 -8.43 -21.35 -4.68
CA PHE A 129 -9.73 -21.79 -5.16
C PHE A 129 -9.62 -22.32 -6.60
N ALA A 130 -10.59 -23.13 -7.01
CA ALA A 130 -10.69 -23.61 -8.38
C ALA A 130 -11.12 -22.46 -9.30
N GLY A 131 -10.27 -22.09 -10.22
CA GLY A 131 -10.55 -21.15 -11.30
C GLY A 131 -11.04 -21.86 -12.57
N ARG A 132 -11.24 -21.10 -13.65
CA ARG A 132 -11.42 -21.64 -15.00
C ARG A 132 -10.20 -22.48 -15.41
N PRO A 133 -10.37 -23.61 -16.11
CA PRO A 133 -9.24 -24.35 -16.66
C PRO A 133 -8.32 -23.44 -17.50
N GLY A 134 -7.01 -23.50 -17.23
CA GLY A 134 -6.01 -22.69 -17.94
C GLY A 134 -5.92 -21.22 -17.51
N VAL A 135 -6.63 -20.80 -16.44
CA VAL A 135 -6.47 -19.45 -15.88
C VAL A 135 -5.06 -19.28 -15.30
N LEU A 136 -4.39 -18.20 -15.67
CA LEU A 136 -3.09 -17.86 -15.08
C LEU A 136 -3.30 -17.31 -13.65
N LYS A 137 -2.57 -17.84 -12.69
CA LYS A 137 -2.52 -17.32 -11.31
C LYS A 137 -1.17 -16.65 -11.08
N ILE A 138 -1.19 -15.35 -10.78
CA ILE A 138 0.02 -14.53 -10.63
C ILE A 138 -0.09 -13.76 -9.32
N SER A 139 1.01 -13.63 -8.57
CA SER A 139 1.10 -12.61 -7.54
C SER A 139 1.91 -11.41 -8.06
N TYR A 140 1.52 -10.19 -7.69
CA TYR A 140 2.32 -9.00 -7.92
C TYR A 140 2.55 -8.25 -6.60
N ALA A 141 3.82 -8.18 -6.19
CA ALA A 141 4.25 -7.47 -4.98
C ALA A 141 3.49 -7.89 -3.69
N ALA A 142 3.04 -9.15 -3.62
CA ALA A 142 2.43 -9.70 -2.42
C ALA A 142 3.45 -9.81 -1.27
N SER A 143 2.97 -9.73 -0.02
CA SER A 143 3.83 -9.75 1.16
C SER A 143 3.20 -10.53 2.31
N VAL A 144 4.04 -11.29 3.02
CA VAL A 144 3.69 -11.91 4.31
C VAL A 144 3.87 -10.93 5.48
N GLY A 145 4.53 -9.78 5.23
CA GLY A 145 4.86 -8.81 6.28
C GLY A 145 5.72 -9.43 7.36
N SER A 146 5.33 -9.23 8.63
CA SER A 146 6.00 -9.83 9.79
C SER A 146 5.35 -11.15 10.25
N TYR A 147 4.42 -11.70 9.49
CA TYR A 147 3.71 -12.93 9.85
C TYR A 147 4.63 -14.15 9.78
N LYS A 148 4.58 -14.96 10.83
CA LYS A 148 5.28 -16.25 10.91
C LYS A 148 4.24 -17.37 10.90
N PRO A 149 3.97 -18.02 9.76
CA PRO A 149 2.97 -19.07 9.65
C PRO A 149 3.35 -20.30 10.46
N SER A 150 2.35 -20.95 11.08
CA SER A 150 2.50 -22.29 11.67
C SER A 150 2.84 -23.32 10.59
N PRO A 151 3.36 -24.52 10.95
CA PRO A 151 3.64 -25.59 9.99
C PRO A 151 2.45 -25.92 9.09
N ASP A 152 1.25 -26.04 9.65
CA ASP A 152 0.03 -26.33 8.89
C ASP A 152 -0.32 -25.21 7.91
N MET A 153 -0.16 -23.95 8.34
CA MET A 153 -0.40 -22.80 7.48
C MET A 153 0.66 -22.72 6.36
N ARG A 154 1.92 -23.05 6.66
CA ARG A 154 2.98 -23.15 5.63
C ARG A 154 2.63 -24.18 4.59
N ALA A 155 2.20 -25.37 5.01
CA ALA A 155 1.77 -26.44 4.09
C ALA A 155 0.59 -25.99 3.21
N ARG A 156 -0.40 -25.31 3.81
CA ARG A 156 -1.54 -24.77 3.09
C ARG A 156 -1.14 -23.69 2.08
N MET A 157 -0.29 -22.75 2.49
CA MET A 157 0.23 -21.70 1.60
C MET A 157 1.07 -22.29 0.47
N LYS A 158 1.93 -23.28 0.76
CA LYS A 158 2.70 -24.00 -0.27
C LYS A 158 1.77 -24.60 -1.32
N LYS A 159 0.74 -25.34 -0.89
CA LYS A 159 -0.25 -25.95 -1.80
C LYS A 159 -0.89 -24.90 -2.70
N ALA A 160 -1.35 -23.77 -2.15
CA ALA A 160 -1.96 -22.72 -2.93
C ALA A 160 -0.96 -22.06 -3.92
N LEU A 161 0.27 -21.77 -3.47
CA LEU A 161 1.29 -21.09 -4.27
C LEU A 161 1.87 -22.01 -5.37
N THR A 162 1.80 -23.33 -5.24
CA THR A 162 2.23 -24.27 -6.30
C THR A 162 1.41 -24.12 -7.59
N ASP A 163 0.17 -23.63 -7.49
CA ASP A 163 -0.69 -23.36 -8.64
C ASP A 163 -0.39 -22.05 -9.36
N PHE A 164 0.55 -21.25 -8.85
CA PHE A 164 0.88 -19.98 -9.49
C PHE A 164 1.81 -20.19 -10.67
N SER A 165 1.49 -19.54 -11.79
CA SER A 165 2.39 -19.48 -12.94
C SER A 165 3.61 -18.60 -12.68
N THR A 166 3.45 -17.55 -11.86
CA THR A 166 4.55 -16.65 -11.48
C THR A 166 4.29 -16.03 -10.12
N ILE A 167 5.32 -16.02 -9.27
CA ILE A 167 5.27 -15.43 -7.94
C ILE A 167 6.19 -14.20 -7.90
N LEU A 168 5.58 -13.01 -7.85
CA LEU A 168 6.28 -11.73 -7.74
C LEU A 168 5.97 -11.13 -6.36
N VAL A 169 7.02 -10.86 -5.58
CA VAL A 169 6.90 -10.43 -4.17
C VAL A 169 7.58 -9.07 -3.95
N ARG A 170 7.13 -8.34 -2.91
CA ARG A 170 7.59 -6.97 -2.66
C ARG A 170 8.88 -6.88 -1.85
N ASP A 171 9.10 -7.80 -0.94
CA ASP A 171 10.12 -7.66 0.09
C ASP A 171 10.95 -8.93 0.28
N PRO A 172 12.20 -8.80 0.81
CA PRO A 172 13.09 -9.93 1.00
C PRO A 172 12.56 -10.99 1.96
N THR A 173 11.77 -10.59 2.97
CA THR A 173 11.17 -11.53 3.93
C THR A 173 10.22 -12.48 3.22
N THR A 174 9.39 -11.96 2.33
CA THR A 174 8.47 -12.77 1.53
C THR A 174 9.20 -13.60 0.49
N LEU A 175 10.26 -13.05 -0.12
CA LEU A 175 11.11 -13.80 -1.06
C LEU A 175 11.76 -15.01 -0.38
N ALA A 176 12.35 -14.83 0.79
CA ALA A 176 12.93 -15.90 1.59
C ALA A 176 11.87 -16.93 1.99
N PHE A 177 10.69 -16.48 2.46
CA PHE A 177 9.58 -17.35 2.83
C PHE A 177 9.13 -18.27 1.67
N VAL A 178 8.97 -17.72 0.47
CA VAL A 178 8.59 -18.52 -0.71
C VAL A 178 9.70 -19.52 -1.07
N GLY A 179 10.97 -19.11 -0.99
CA GLY A 179 12.12 -20.01 -1.18
C GLY A 179 12.16 -21.15 -0.17
N GLU A 180 11.85 -20.89 1.11
CA GLU A 180 11.73 -21.92 2.15
C GLU A 180 10.59 -22.92 1.91
N LEU A 181 9.58 -22.55 1.12
CA LEU A 181 8.54 -23.47 0.65
C LEU A 181 9.01 -24.33 -0.53
N GLY A 182 10.22 -24.11 -1.07
CA GLY A 182 10.75 -24.77 -2.26
C GLY A 182 10.14 -24.25 -3.56
N LEU A 183 9.71 -22.98 -3.60
CA LEU A 183 9.13 -22.31 -4.77
C LEU A 183 10.00 -21.13 -5.21
N GLU A 184 9.97 -20.82 -6.50
CA GLU A 184 10.66 -19.67 -7.06
C GLU A 184 9.81 -18.41 -6.97
N ALA A 185 10.46 -17.29 -6.64
CA ALA A 185 9.84 -15.97 -6.66
C ALA A 185 10.86 -14.92 -7.10
N LYS A 186 10.37 -13.80 -7.62
CA LYS A 186 11.21 -12.64 -7.96
C LYS A 186 10.72 -11.40 -7.20
N ARG A 187 11.67 -10.55 -6.80
CA ARG A 187 11.35 -9.29 -6.12
C ARG A 187 10.97 -8.23 -7.15
N VAL A 188 9.89 -7.50 -6.87
CA VAL A 188 9.40 -6.38 -7.70
C VAL A 188 9.11 -5.15 -6.85
N VAL A 189 9.03 -3.98 -7.49
CA VAL A 189 8.66 -2.74 -6.80
C VAL A 189 7.19 -2.75 -6.37
N ASP A 190 6.89 -1.94 -5.34
CA ASP A 190 5.48 -1.69 -4.96
C ASP A 190 4.72 -1.13 -6.18
N PRO A 191 3.45 -1.52 -6.40
CA PRO A 191 2.68 -1.05 -7.56
C PRO A 191 2.55 0.45 -7.68
N THR A 192 2.67 1.20 -6.58
CA THR A 192 2.61 2.67 -6.62
C THR A 192 3.68 3.30 -7.51
N PHE A 193 4.76 2.56 -7.84
CA PHE A 193 5.76 2.98 -8.83
C PHE A 193 5.35 2.72 -10.27
N LEU A 194 4.39 1.79 -10.56
CA LEU A 194 4.07 1.35 -11.91
C LEU A 194 3.27 2.37 -12.72
N ALA A 195 2.37 3.11 -12.08
CA ALA A 195 1.45 4.02 -12.76
C ALA A 195 1.40 5.39 -12.09
N ASP A 196 1.14 6.43 -12.86
CA ASP A 196 0.71 7.72 -12.32
C ASP A 196 -0.80 7.67 -12.04
N LEU A 197 -1.20 8.20 -10.89
CA LEU A 197 -2.58 8.26 -10.44
C LEU A 197 -3.14 9.69 -10.44
N ASP A 198 -2.60 10.57 -11.27
CA ASP A 198 -3.00 11.98 -11.44
C ASP A 198 -3.07 12.72 -10.09
N PRO A 199 -1.93 12.99 -9.43
CA PRO A 199 -1.90 13.67 -8.15
C PRO A 199 -2.56 15.05 -8.24
N ILE A 200 -3.42 15.38 -7.27
CA ILE A 200 -4.09 16.69 -7.20
C ILE A 200 -3.18 17.64 -6.42
N LYS A 201 -2.73 18.72 -7.09
CA LYS A 201 -1.89 19.72 -6.47
C LYS A 201 -2.60 20.38 -5.28
N PRO A 202 -1.97 20.45 -4.08
CA PRO A 202 -2.56 21.11 -2.93
C PRO A 202 -2.64 22.63 -3.12
N PRO A 203 -3.57 23.31 -2.41
CA PRO A 203 -3.72 24.78 -2.50
C PRO A 203 -2.67 25.55 -1.68
N ILE A 204 -1.64 24.88 -1.21
CA ILE A 204 -0.56 25.45 -0.38
C ILE A 204 0.81 25.06 -0.93
N SER A 205 1.81 25.89 -0.69
CA SER A 205 3.23 25.65 -0.97
C SER A 205 4.05 25.74 0.32
N ASP A 206 5.33 25.38 0.23
CA ASP A 206 6.33 25.56 1.29
C ASP A 206 5.89 25.02 2.65
N TYR A 207 5.58 23.73 2.69
CA TYR A 207 5.14 23.04 3.89
C TYR A 207 5.92 21.75 4.15
N VAL A 208 5.94 21.36 5.41
CA VAL A 208 6.32 20.02 5.85
C VAL A 208 5.06 19.17 6.02
N MET A 209 5.00 18.06 5.30
CA MET A 209 3.90 17.09 5.45
C MET A 209 4.23 16.07 6.52
N LEU A 210 3.32 15.85 7.47
CA LEU A 210 3.37 14.77 8.43
C LEU A 210 2.34 13.70 8.08
N SER A 211 2.73 12.42 8.06
CA SER A 211 1.79 11.33 7.78
C SER A 211 2.11 10.05 8.55
N GLY A 212 1.07 9.28 8.87
CA GLY A 212 1.19 7.99 9.55
C GLY A 212 0.88 8.06 11.04
N ALA A 213 0.93 6.90 11.70
CA ALA A 213 0.71 6.81 13.13
C ALA A 213 2.01 7.08 13.88
N MET A 214 2.20 8.30 14.34
CA MET A 214 3.35 8.72 15.15
C MET A 214 2.94 8.89 16.61
N LYS A 215 3.87 8.59 17.53
CA LYS A 215 3.71 8.87 18.97
C LYS A 215 3.75 10.39 19.21
N ALA A 216 3.17 10.85 20.33
CA ALA A 216 3.14 12.27 20.67
C ALA A 216 4.53 12.92 20.66
N GLN A 217 5.55 12.23 21.18
CA GLN A 217 6.94 12.70 21.15
C GLN A 217 7.46 12.86 19.71
N GLN A 218 7.22 11.89 18.82
CA GLN A 218 7.62 11.97 17.41
C GLN A 218 6.95 13.14 16.69
N VAL A 219 5.66 13.37 17.00
CA VAL A 219 4.93 14.55 16.47
C VAL A 219 5.55 15.84 16.96
N ALA A 220 5.86 15.94 18.26
CA ALA A 220 6.50 17.12 18.84
C ALA A 220 7.85 17.40 18.17
N GLN A 221 8.71 16.39 17.99
CA GLN A 221 10.01 16.55 17.33
C GLN A 221 9.86 16.92 15.85
N ALA A 222 8.89 16.32 15.14
CA ALA A 222 8.62 16.67 13.75
C ALA A 222 8.11 18.12 13.58
N LEU A 223 7.32 18.61 14.54
CA LEU A 223 6.86 20.00 14.55
C LEU A 223 7.96 20.98 14.92
N GLU A 224 8.89 20.59 15.79
CA GLU A 224 10.09 21.36 16.12
C GLU A 224 10.99 21.50 14.90
N ALA A 225 11.28 20.39 14.20
CA ALA A 225 12.04 20.39 12.95
C ALA A 225 11.36 21.26 11.87
N ALA A 226 10.03 21.24 11.74
CA ALA A 226 9.34 22.12 10.80
C ALA A 226 9.50 23.60 11.17
N ARG A 227 9.51 23.94 12.47
CA ARG A 227 9.73 25.31 12.96
C ARG A 227 11.16 25.78 12.71
N SER A 228 12.17 24.95 12.97
CA SER A 228 13.57 25.28 12.71
C SER A 228 13.83 25.55 11.23
N LEU A 229 13.13 24.84 10.34
CA LEU A 229 13.17 25.03 8.90
C LEU A 229 12.35 26.26 8.41
N GLY A 230 11.66 26.96 9.30
CA GLY A 230 10.78 28.09 8.94
C GLY A 230 9.56 27.71 8.10
N LEU A 231 9.11 26.45 8.18
CA LEU A 231 8.04 25.92 7.34
C LEU A 231 6.78 25.61 8.14
N ARG A 232 5.63 25.78 7.47
CA ARG A 232 4.34 25.34 8.01
C ARG A 232 4.26 23.81 8.01
N ALA A 233 3.82 23.23 9.12
CA ALA A 233 3.48 21.81 9.17
C ALA A 233 2.01 21.57 8.80
N VAL A 234 1.74 20.47 8.08
CA VAL A 234 0.39 19.97 7.80
C VAL A 234 0.33 18.46 8.03
N THR A 235 -0.78 17.97 8.55
CA THR A 235 -1.02 16.53 8.72
C THR A 235 -2.12 16.09 7.77
N VAL A 236 -1.80 15.19 6.86
CA VAL A 236 -2.73 14.81 5.80
C VAL A 236 -3.27 13.40 6.05
N GLY A 237 -4.58 13.32 6.24
CA GLY A 237 -5.27 12.05 6.46
C GLY A 237 -5.12 11.45 7.87
N VAL A 238 -4.34 12.07 8.74
CA VAL A 238 -4.15 11.64 10.14
C VAL A 238 -4.37 12.82 11.07
N ARG A 239 -5.01 12.55 12.23
CA ARG A 239 -5.21 13.54 13.30
C ARG A 239 -4.31 13.20 14.46
N TYR A 240 -3.54 14.18 14.92
CA TYR A 240 -2.76 14.04 16.14
C TYR A 240 -3.46 14.79 17.28
N PRO A 241 -3.65 14.15 18.47
CA PRO A 241 -4.18 14.83 19.65
C PRO A 241 -3.36 16.08 19.98
N GLY A 242 -4.03 17.15 20.36
CA GLY A 242 -3.39 18.43 20.65
C GLY A 242 -3.10 19.34 19.45
N HIS A 243 -3.23 18.82 18.22
CA HIS A 243 -2.89 19.56 16.99
C HIS A 243 -4.02 19.48 15.93
N PRO A 244 -5.27 19.86 16.27
CA PRO A 244 -6.41 19.74 15.36
C PRO A 244 -6.29 20.63 14.11
N ASP A 245 -5.63 21.80 14.24
CA ASP A 245 -5.53 22.81 13.19
C ASP A 245 -4.55 22.40 12.07
N LEU A 246 -3.68 21.42 12.32
CA LEU A 246 -2.76 20.90 11.32
C LEU A 246 -3.44 19.90 10.36
N TYR A 247 -4.62 19.40 10.69
CA TYR A 247 -5.28 18.33 9.96
C TYR A 247 -5.90 18.80 8.67
N VAL A 248 -5.52 18.13 7.58
CA VAL A 248 -6.11 18.28 6.26
C VAL A 248 -6.78 16.96 5.85
N PRO A 249 -8.10 16.97 5.60
CA PRO A 249 -8.76 15.81 5.00
C PRO A 249 -8.34 15.67 3.55
N ALA A 250 -8.09 14.44 3.10
CA ALA A 250 -7.67 14.19 1.73
C ALA A 250 -8.29 12.92 1.14
N THR A 251 -8.47 12.91 -0.17
CA THR A 251 -8.62 11.70 -0.99
C THR A 251 -7.24 11.11 -1.26
N PRO A 252 -7.13 9.86 -1.73
CA PRO A 252 -5.84 9.29 -2.15
C PRO A 252 -5.09 10.12 -3.19
N ARG A 253 -5.76 10.71 -4.18
CA ARG A 253 -5.12 11.56 -5.19
C ARG A 253 -4.59 12.88 -4.61
N GLU A 254 -5.33 13.48 -3.69
CA GLU A 254 -4.86 14.66 -2.94
C GLU A 254 -3.68 14.29 -2.03
N TRP A 255 -3.75 13.14 -1.36
CA TRP A 255 -2.66 12.67 -0.50
C TRP A 255 -1.34 12.52 -1.27
N ILE A 256 -1.38 11.92 -2.48
CA ILE A 256 -0.22 11.87 -3.38
C ILE A 256 0.23 13.29 -3.74
N GLY A 257 -0.71 14.19 -4.03
CA GLY A 257 -0.40 15.58 -4.35
C GLY A 257 0.34 16.29 -3.21
N TYR A 258 -0.12 16.08 -1.97
CA TYR A 258 0.58 16.60 -0.79
C TYR A 258 1.99 16.01 -0.63
N VAL A 259 2.21 14.72 -0.90
CA VAL A 259 3.56 14.12 -0.90
C VAL A 259 4.43 14.77 -1.98
N LYS A 260 3.94 14.81 -3.21
CA LYS A 260 4.68 15.28 -4.40
C LYS A 260 5.12 16.75 -4.30
N HIS A 261 4.32 17.60 -3.64
CA HIS A 261 4.54 19.05 -3.57
C HIS A 261 5.01 19.51 -2.18
N ALA A 262 5.22 18.60 -1.23
CA ALA A 262 5.82 18.96 0.05
C ALA A 262 7.27 19.43 -0.13
N ARG A 263 7.69 20.43 0.64
CA ARG A 263 9.12 20.77 0.75
C ARG A 263 9.86 19.61 1.41
N TYR A 264 9.25 19.04 2.48
CA TYR A 264 9.75 17.88 3.20
C TYR A 264 8.57 16.99 3.63
N HIS A 265 8.81 15.68 3.68
CA HIS A 265 7.82 14.72 4.15
C HIS A 265 8.38 13.94 5.34
N ILE A 266 7.75 14.03 6.48
CA ILE A 266 8.06 13.26 7.69
C ILE A 266 6.97 12.21 7.86
N THR A 267 7.33 10.93 7.83
CA THR A 267 6.34 9.86 7.80
C THR A 267 6.70 8.68 8.70
N SER A 268 5.71 7.84 9.03
CA SER A 268 5.92 6.50 9.61
C SER A 268 5.32 5.40 8.72
N LEU A 269 4.95 5.74 7.46
CA LEU A 269 4.27 4.84 6.54
C LEU A 269 5.22 4.30 5.47
N PHE A 270 5.09 3.01 5.15
CA PHE A 270 5.75 2.41 4.00
C PHE A 270 5.41 3.16 2.69
N HIS A 271 4.11 3.37 2.42
CA HIS A 271 3.71 4.09 1.22
C HIS A 271 4.06 5.59 1.25
N GLY A 272 4.27 6.16 2.46
CA GLY A 272 4.84 7.49 2.60
C GLY A 272 6.26 7.55 2.04
N ALA A 273 7.12 6.63 2.46
CA ALA A 273 8.48 6.50 1.94
C ALA A 273 8.49 6.16 0.43
N ALA A 274 7.69 5.17 0.00
CA ALA A 274 7.63 4.76 -1.40
C ALA A 274 7.24 5.91 -2.35
N LEU A 275 6.23 6.72 -1.98
CA LEU A 275 5.82 7.86 -2.79
C LEU A 275 6.82 9.02 -2.73
N SER A 276 7.49 9.23 -1.59
CA SER A 276 8.57 10.22 -1.52
C SER A 276 9.74 9.85 -2.44
N LEU A 277 10.11 8.57 -2.50
CA LEU A 277 11.10 8.06 -3.46
C LEU A 277 10.62 8.20 -4.91
N LYS A 278 9.34 7.92 -5.17
CA LYS A 278 8.77 8.05 -6.51
C LYS A 278 8.81 9.48 -7.03
N TYR A 279 8.44 10.45 -6.20
CA TYR A 279 8.35 11.86 -6.57
C TYR A 279 9.59 12.67 -6.22
N GLU A 280 10.65 12.03 -5.74
CA GLU A 280 11.90 12.67 -5.34
C GLU A 280 11.67 13.77 -4.30
N THR A 281 10.67 13.59 -3.44
CA THR A 281 10.41 14.48 -2.32
C THR A 281 11.39 14.17 -1.20
N ARG A 282 12.11 15.16 -0.68
CA ARG A 282 12.99 14.98 0.48
C ARG A 282 12.18 14.54 1.70
N PHE A 283 12.63 13.52 2.40
CA PHE A 283 11.85 12.92 3.47
C PHE A 283 12.71 12.27 4.54
N CYS A 284 12.09 12.00 5.68
CA CYS A 284 12.54 10.97 6.60
C CYS A 284 11.40 10.06 7.00
N VAL A 285 11.73 8.84 7.39
CA VAL A 285 10.76 7.87 7.87
C VAL A 285 11.15 7.32 9.23
N PHE A 286 10.25 7.47 10.21
CA PHE A 286 10.42 6.87 11.52
C PHE A 286 10.32 5.35 11.44
N ARG A 287 11.30 4.65 11.99
CA ARG A 287 11.21 3.21 12.19
C ARG A 287 10.04 2.91 13.10
N THR A 288 9.21 1.95 12.73
CA THR A 288 8.03 1.55 13.49
C THR A 288 8.18 0.10 13.89
N LEU A 289 8.12 -0.20 15.17
CA LEU A 289 8.25 -1.56 15.71
C LEU A 289 7.35 -2.56 14.95
N GLY A 290 7.92 -3.66 14.48
CA GLY A 290 7.24 -4.69 13.68
C GLY A 290 6.99 -4.34 12.20
N LYS A 291 7.38 -3.15 11.73
CA LYS A 291 7.30 -2.75 10.31
C LYS A 291 8.63 -2.24 9.76
N GLU A 292 9.67 -2.25 10.59
CA GLU A 292 10.99 -1.70 10.26
C GLU A 292 11.58 -2.35 9.02
N GLN A 293 11.60 -3.69 9.00
CA GLN A 293 12.29 -4.46 7.97
C GLN A 293 11.83 -4.12 6.55
N LYS A 294 10.52 -3.94 6.33
CA LYS A 294 10.00 -3.62 4.99
C LYS A 294 10.35 -2.21 4.54
N ILE A 295 10.45 -1.24 5.48
CA ILE A 295 10.84 0.14 5.18
C ILE A 295 12.34 0.18 4.90
N LEU A 296 13.16 -0.41 5.77
CA LEU A 296 14.61 -0.45 5.61
C LEU A 296 15.00 -1.14 4.30
N SER A 297 14.40 -2.30 3.99
CA SER A 297 14.67 -3.01 2.75
C SER A 297 14.25 -2.25 1.49
N LEU A 298 13.22 -1.40 1.57
CA LEU A 298 12.85 -0.50 0.47
C LEU A 298 13.91 0.58 0.29
N LEU A 299 14.30 1.24 1.38
CA LEU A 299 15.29 2.32 1.36
C LEU A 299 16.65 1.83 0.86
N GLU A 300 17.14 0.70 1.37
CA GLU A 300 18.38 0.06 0.91
C GLU A 300 18.30 -0.28 -0.58
N TRP A 301 17.20 -0.87 -1.03
CA TRP A 301 17.02 -1.26 -2.43
C TRP A 301 16.95 -0.06 -3.39
N MET A 302 16.49 1.09 -2.89
CA MET A 302 16.43 2.35 -3.65
C MET A 302 17.66 3.26 -3.46
N GLY A 303 18.66 2.83 -2.68
CA GLY A 303 19.89 3.58 -2.45
C GLY A 303 19.75 4.76 -1.47
N GLU A 304 18.72 4.74 -0.62
CA GLU A 304 18.40 5.82 0.33
C GLU A 304 18.34 5.36 1.82
N PRO A 305 19.30 4.53 2.31
CA PRO A 305 19.22 3.98 3.67
C PRO A 305 19.25 5.06 4.77
N SER A 306 19.86 6.21 4.49
CA SER A 306 19.97 7.36 5.41
C SER A 306 18.65 8.05 5.72
N ARG A 307 17.56 7.78 4.98
CA ARG A 307 16.25 8.38 5.20
C ARG A 307 15.50 7.81 6.40
N SER A 308 15.98 6.73 6.99
CA SER A 308 15.39 6.11 8.18
C SER A 308 15.93 6.75 9.46
N VAL A 309 15.03 7.22 10.32
CA VAL A 309 15.36 7.76 11.63
C VAL A 309 14.85 6.88 12.75
N SER A 310 15.53 6.96 13.92
CA SER A 310 15.10 6.26 15.14
C SER A 310 13.69 6.68 15.56
N PRO A 311 12.92 5.79 16.22
CA PRO A 311 11.68 6.18 16.87
C PRO A 311 11.83 7.32 17.89
N GLU A 312 13.05 7.48 18.44
CA GLU A 312 13.44 8.48 19.45
C GLU A 312 14.18 9.69 18.86
N ALA A 313 14.29 9.77 17.53
CA ALA A 313 15.02 10.86 16.85
C ALA A 313 14.55 12.24 17.32
N GLY A 314 15.51 13.10 17.62
CA GLY A 314 15.28 14.50 17.96
C GLY A 314 15.06 15.39 16.74
N ALA A 315 14.62 16.63 16.96
CA ALA A 315 14.34 17.59 15.88
C ALA A 315 15.57 17.84 15.00
N ASP A 316 16.76 17.96 15.57
CA ASP A 316 18.01 18.21 14.84
C ASP A 316 18.38 17.06 13.89
N GLU A 317 18.12 15.78 14.31
CA GLU A 317 18.33 14.62 13.45
C GLU A 317 17.35 14.61 12.29
N ILE A 318 16.07 14.88 12.58
CA ILE A 318 15.00 14.95 11.58
C ILE A 318 15.31 16.05 10.56
N ASP A 319 15.66 17.26 11.03
CA ASP A 319 16.00 18.40 10.20
C ASP A 319 17.18 18.06 9.27
N ARG A 320 18.27 17.58 9.82
CA ARG A 320 19.46 17.18 9.04
C ARG A 320 19.12 16.14 7.96
N VAL A 321 18.30 15.11 8.29
CA VAL A 321 17.94 14.07 7.33
C VAL A 321 17.00 14.61 6.24
N VAL A 322 15.98 15.40 6.58
CA VAL A 322 15.05 15.92 5.56
C VAL A 322 15.70 17.01 4.71
N ALA A 323 16.61 17.80 5.26
CA ALA A 323 17.31 18.87 4.53
C ALA A 323 18.39 18.32 3.58
N SER A 324 18.97 17.13 3.86
CA SER A 324 19.96 16.53 2.97
C SER A 324 19.38 16.18 1.60
N ASP A 325 20.21 16.26 0.56
CA ASP A 325 19.81 15.87 -0.79
C ASP A 325 19.55 14.36 -0.88
N LEU A 326 18.67 13.98 -1.79
CA LEU A 326 18.52 12.59 -2.20
C LEU A 326 19.76 12.16 -2.99
N SER A 327 20.07 10.86 -2.99
CA SER A 327 21.18 10.32 -3.78
C SER A 327 21.08 10.75 -5.24
N ALA A 328 22.19 11.12 -5.86
CA ALA A 328 22.26 11.46 -7.27
C ALA A 328 21.80 10.28 -8.16
N ASP A 329 22.02 9.06 -7.69
CA ASP A 329 21.67 7.83 -8.41
C ASP A 329 20.23 7.34 -8.15
N LEU A 330 19.48 8.00 -7.26
CA LEU A 330 18.11 7.56 -6.92
C LEU A 330 17.24 7.35 -8.15
N ARG A 331 17.24 8.33 -9.07
CA ARG A 331 16.42 8.27 -10.29
C ARG A 331 16.77 7.06 -11.15
N LEU A 332 18.06 6.88 -11.41
CA LEU A 332 18.56 5.76 -12.22
C LEU A 332 18.23 4.41 -11.56
N THR A 333 18.49 4.28 -10.28
CA THR A 333 18.20 3.07 -9.49
C THR A 333 16.71 2.76 -9.52
N ARG A 334 15.86 3.72 -9.19
CA ARG A 334 14.39 3.57 -9.20
C ARG A 334 13.88 3.16 -10.58
N ASP A 335 14.27 3.89 -11.62
CA ASP A 335 13.76 3.67 -12.97
C ASP A 335 14.18 2.30 -13.52
N SER A 336 15.41 1.85 -13.22
CA SER A 336 15.88 0.50 -13.52
C SER A 336 15.03 -0.58 -12.82
N ARG A 337 14.77 -0.42 -11.51
CA ARG A 337 13.93 -1.36 -10.76
C ARG A 337 12.49 -1.40 -11.25
N VAL A 338 11.95 -0.25 -11.63
CA VAL A 338 10.60 -0.13 -12.21
C VAL A 338 10.54 -0.83 -13.57
N ALA A 339 11.52 -0.61 -14.45
CA ALA A 339 11.57 -1.22 -15.76
C ALA A 339 11.67 -2.76 -15.67
N GLU A 340 12.54 -3.28 -14.79
CA GLU A 340 12.65 -4.71 -14.52
C GLU A 340 11.33 -5.30 -14.01
N SER A 341 10.69 -4.63 -13.04
CA SER A 341 9.42 -5.10 -12.46
C SER A 341 8.28 -5.11 -13.47
N ARG A 342 8.20 -4.10 -14.35
CA ARG A 342 7.25 -4.06 -15.47
C ARG A 342 7.48 -5.23 -16.43
N LYS A 343 8.72 -5.46 -16.84
CA LYS A 343 9.09 -6.58 -17.72
C LYS A 343 8.66 -7.92 -17.12
N LEU A 344 8.99 -8.18 -15.84
CA LEU A 344 8.63 -9.41 -15.13
C LEU A 344 7.11 -9.60 -15.08
N PHE A 345 6.35 -8.54 -14.82
CA PHE A 345 4.90 -8.62 -14.71
C PHE A 345 4.24 -8.89 -16.07
N LEU A 346 4.69 -8.21 -17.11
CA LEU A 346 4.17 -8.44 -18.47
C LEU A 346 4.53 -9.83 -18.99
N SER A 347 5.76 -10.30 -18.79
CA SER A 347 6.16 -11.66 -19.14
C SER A 347 5.30 -12.72 -18.43
N ALA A 348 4.95 -12.51 -17.16
CA ALA A 348 4.07 -13.41 -16.42
C ALA A 348 2.66 -13.53 -17.04
N LEU A 349 2.17 -12.48 -17.68
CA LEU A 349 0.85 -12.46 -18.33
C LEU A 349 0.87 -13.00 -19.77
N THR A 350 1.98 -12.84 -20.49
CA THR A 350 2.09 -13.22 -21.91
C THR A 350 2.72 -14.60 -22.13
N GLY A 351 3.22 -15.24 -21.09
CA GLY A 351 3.90 -16.55 -21.20
C GLY A 351 5.29 -16.49 -21.84
N ASN A 352 5.86 -15.29 -22.01
CA ASN A 352 7.17 -15.06 -22.62
C ASN A 352 8.26 -14.89 -21.54
N GLY A 353 8.35 -15.83 -20.60
CA GLY A 353 9.31 -15.80 -19.50
C GLY A 353 10.34 -16.89 -19.57
#